data_8c61b0472b5937ba94c57027d353e6a6
#
_entry.id   8c61b0472b5937ba94c57027d353e6a6
#
_cell.length_a   1.000
_cell.length_b   1.000
_cell.length_c   1.000
_cell.angle_alpha   90.00
_cell.angle_beta   90.00
_cell.angle_gamma   90.00
#
_symmetry.space_group_name_H-M   'P 1'
#
loop_
_entity.id
_entity.type
_entity.pdbx_description
1 polymer ?
#
loop_
_entity_poly.entity_id
_entity_poly.type
_entity_poly.pdbx_seq_one_letter_code
_entity_poly.pdbx_strand_id
1 'polypeptide(L)'
;DWSSDVCSSDLIVTHYHADHVYGLQEFKKIGAKIYAQSEGRNYLSSETAKQRLIASRVDFAPWVNANTRLIAADVWIDQQLKLTFGGVDFLITRVGPAHAPEDLMVFVPSEQVLFAGDLVFRGRIPFVGNADSRGWLVALDEIEKMNPGIVLPGHGAYSAKPPEDIAFTRDYLKYLRETMSSAALNLDPFEEAYAQADWSEYEGMPLFKAANRMNAYNVYLSIQAE
;
A
#
# COMPACT_ATOMS: atom_id res chain seq x y z
N ASP A 1 -34.42 14.14 6.83
CA ASP A 1 -33.83 14.71 8.03
C ASP A 1 -32.34 14.31 8.11
N TRP A 2 -31.46 15.18 7.66
CA TRP A 2 -30.01 14.98 7.66
C TRP A 2 -29.36 15.23 9.03
N SER A 3 -30.18 15.44 10.07
CA SER A 3 -29.71 15.90 11.37
C SER A 3 -29.50 14.81 12.42
N SER A 4 -29.87 13.56 12.16
CA SER A 4 -29.84 12.52 13.18
C SER A 4 -28.82 11.41 12.98
N ASP A 5 -28.30 11.26 11.77
CA ASP A 5 -27.11 10.41 11.56
C ASP A 5 -25.92 11.34 11.31
N VAL A 6 -25.29 11.73 12.39
CA VAL A 6 -23.88 12.10 12.32
C VAL A 6 -23.25 11.02 11.45
N CYS A 7 -22.75 11.40 10.29
CA CYS A 7 -21.96 10.49 9.50
C CYS A 7 -20.91 9.92 10.43
N SER A 8 -21.13 8.70 10.89
CA SER A 8 -20.08 7.92 11.52
C SER A 8 -19.08 7.73 10.39
N SER A 9 -18.08 8.61 10.34
CA SER A 9 -17.02 8.54 9.36
C SER A 9 -16.14 7.36 9.77
N ASP A 10 -16.59 6.14 9.46
CA ASP A 10 -15.76 4.97 9.67
C ASP A 10 -14.60 5.00 8.68
N LEU A 11 -13.41 4.73 9.16
CA LEU A 11 -12.18 4.72 8.39
C LEU A 11 -11.60 3.32 8.34
N ILE A 12 -11.29 2.87 7.13
CA ILE A 12 -10.55 1.63 6.92
C ILE A 12 -9.13 2.01 6.54
N VAL A 13 -8.18 1.63 7.38
CA VAL A 13 -6.75 1.81 7.14
C VAL A 13 -6.27 0.63 6.31
N THR A 14 -5.85 0.89 5.08
CA THR A 14 -5.34 -0.15 4.19
C THR A 14 -4.01 -0.71 4.69
N HIS A 15 -3.11 0.15 5.17
CA HIS A 15 -1.83 -0.21 5.76
C HIS A 15 -1.23 0.97 6.54
N TYR A 16 -0.17 0.74 7.31
CA TYR A 16 0.40 1.72 8.25
C TYR A 16 1.58 2.54 7.67
N HIS A 17 1.50 3.00 6.43
CA HIS A 17 2.43 4.01 5.94
C HIS A 17 1.99 5.43 6.33
N ALA A 18 2.94 6.37 6.35
CA ALA A 18 2.79 7.70 6.90
C ALA A 18 1.61 8.49 6.32
N ASP A 19 1.47 8.47 5.01
CA ASP A 19 0.45 9.16 4.23
C ASP A 19 -0.96 8.55 4.40
N HIS A 20 -1.05 7.32 4.93
CA HIS A 20 -2.32 6.65 5.23
C HIS A 20 -2.74 6.79 6.70
N VAL A 21 -1.80 7.09 7.63
CA VAL A 21 -2.13 7.01 9.07
C VAL A 21 -1.89 8.28 9.88
N TYR A 22 -1.04 9.22 9.43
CA TYR A 22 -0.73 10.38 10.27
C TYR A 22 -1.87 11.38 10.39
N GLY A 23 -2.90 11.28 9.55
CA GLY A 23 -4.14 12.06 9.66
C GLY A 23 -5.21 11.45 10.57
N LEU A 24 -5.06 10.18 11.02
CA LEU A 24 -6.11 9.45 11.76
C LEU A 24 -6.57 10.16 13.03
N GLN A 25 -5.66 10.86 13.71
CA GLN A 25 -6.01 11.61 14.92
C GLN A 25 -7.10 12.66 14.71
N GLU A 26 -7.17 13.26 13.51
CA GLU A 26 -8.17 14.29 13.22
C GLU A 26 -9.56 13.65 13.04
N PHE A 27 -9.63 12.51 12.38
CA PHE A 27 -10.86 11.73 12.26
C PHE A 27 -11.32 11.16 13.61
N LYS A 28 -10.36 10.76 14.45
CA LYS A 28 -10.67 10.29 15.81
C LYS A 28 -11.32 11.37 16.67
N LYS A 29 -10.92 12.64 16.51
CA LYS A 29 -11.52 13.78 17.24
C LYS A 29 -13.01 13.99 16.92
N ILE A 30 -13.43 13.64 15.72
CA ILE A 30 -14.84 13.75 15.29
C ILE A 30 -15.63 12.46 15.49
N GLY A 31 -15.06 11.47 16.20
CA GLY A 31 -15.75 10.23 16.57
C GLY A 31 -15.68 9.12 15.54
N ALA A 32 -14.83 9.22 14.51
CA ALA A 32 -14.67 8.16 13.52
C ALA A 32 -14.18 6.87 14.19
N LYS A 33 -14.76 5.76 13.78
CA LYS A 33 -14.32 4.41 14.16
C LYS A 33 -13.30 3.91 13.15
N ILE A 34 -12.16 3.47 13.63
CA ILE A 34 -11.02 3.09 12.80
C ILE A 34 -10.91 1.57 12.76
N TYR A 35 -10.85 1.03 11.56
CA TYR A 35 -10.65 -0.38 11.26
C TYR A 35 -9.28 -0.57 10.61
N ALA A 36 -8.52 -1.58 11.04
CA ALA A 36 -7.23 -1.93 10.46
C ALA A 36 -6.95 -3.43 10.60
N GLN A 37 -5.98 -3.92 9.85
CA GLN A 37 -5.52 -5.31 9.94
C GLN A 37 -4.71 -5.51 11.23
N SER A 38 -4.84 -6.68 11.86
CA SER A 38 -4.29 -6.95 13.21
C SER A 38 -2.76 -6.89 13.31
N GLU A 39 -2.02 -7.16 12.23
CA GLU A 39 -0.56 -6.99 12.20
C GLU A 39 -0.12 -5.53 12.40
N GLY A 40 -0.98 -4.58 12.12
CA GLY A 40 -0.73 -3.17 12.40
C GLY A 40 -0.41 -2.86 13.86
N ARG A 41 -0.83 -3.73 14.81
CA ARG A 41 -0.43 -3.64 16.22
C ARG A 41 1.08 -3.77 16.40
N ASN A 42 1.69 -4.68 15.65
CA ASN A 42 3.12 -4.93 15.69
C ASN A 42 3.87 -3.69 15.19
N TYR A 43 3.40 -3.09 14.09
CA TYR A 43 3.96 -1.85 13.58
C TYR A 43 3.85 -0.72 14.62
N LEU A 44 2.68 -0.46 15.17
CA LEU A 44 2.44 0.63 16.14
C LEU A 44 3.32 0.53 17.39
N SER A 45 3.65 -0.68 17.83
CA SER A 45 4.51 -0.93 18.99
C SER A 45 6.00 -0.88 18.68
N SER A 46 6.37 -0.85 17.39
CA SER A 46 7.75 -0.98 16.93
C SER A 46 8.58 0.29 17.13
N GLU A 47 9.88 0.12 17.28
CA GLU A 47 10.81 1.24 17.25
C GLU A 47 10.87 1.90 15.86
N THR A 48 10.70 1.12 14.80
CA THR A 48 10.63 1.62 13.42
C THR A 48 9.52 2.66 13.26
N ALA A 49 8.31 2.40 13.77
CA ALA A 49 7.20 3.35 13.69
C ALA A 49 7.51 4.67 14.41
N LYS A 50 8.16 4.60 15.58
CA LYS A 50 8.56 5.78 16.35
C LYS A 50 9.61 6.60 15.60
N GLN A 51 10.64 5.95 15.06
CA GLN A 51 11.71 6.62 14.32
C GLN A 51 11.20 7.24 13.03
N ARG A 52 10.32 6.54 12.29
CA ARG A 52 9.66 7.10 11.11
C ARG A 52 8.83 8.33 11.43
N LEU A 53 8.06 8.32 12.53
CA LEU A 53 7.30 9.50 12.94
C LEU A 53 8.21 10.68 13.31
N ILE A 54 9.35 10.43 13.96
CA ILE A 54 10.33 11.47 14.29
C ILE A 54 10.91 12.09 13.01
N ALA A 55 11.34 11.26 12.05
CA ALA A 55 11.85 11.72 10.75
C ALA A 55 10.79 12.50 9.98
N SER A 56 9.56 11.98 9.91
CA SER A 56 8.46 12.61 9.20
C SER A 56 8.08 14.01 9.75
N ARG A 57 8.36 14.30 11.00
CA ARG A 57 8.17 15.65 11.56
C ARG A 57 9.14 16.69 10.96
N VAL A 58 10.24 16.24 10.37
CA VAL A 58 11.17 17.08 9.63
C VAL A 58 10.77 17.14 8.16
N ASP A 59 10.53 15.96 7.56
CA ASP A 59 10.36 15.82 6.12
C ASP A 59 9.00 16.36 5.63
N PHE A 60 7.96 16.27 6.48
CA PHE A 60 6.59 16.66 6.15
C PHE A 60 6.07 17.84 6.98
N ALA A 61 6.98 18.66 7.53
CA ALA A 61 6.59 19.89 8.19
C ALA A 61 5.90 20.85 7.21
N PRO A 62 4.87 21.61 7.64
CA PRO A 62 4.28 21.69 8.98
C PRO A 62 3.15 20.67 9.25
N TRP A 63 2.77 19.84 8.24
CA TRP A 63 1.61 18.93 8.34
C TRP A 63 1.84 17.82 9.37
N VAL A 64 3.02 17.20 9.39
CA VAL A 64 3.46 16.31 10.45
C VAL A 64 4.32 17.11 11.43
N ASN A 65 3.96 17.11 12.71
CA ASN A 65 4.60 17.96 13.71
C ASN A 65 4.62 17.32 15.10
N ALA A 66 5.01 18.06 16.13
CA ALA A 66 5.11 17.56 17.50
C ALA A 66 3.78 17.03 18.09
N ASN A 67 2.63 17.44 17.52
CA ASN A 67 1.30 17.00 17.94
C ASN A 67 0.81 15.76 17.19
N THR A 68 1.48 15.36 16.11
CA THR A 68 1.13 14.15 15.34
C THR A 68 1.38 12.90 16.19
N ARG A 69 0.41 12.00 16.22
CA ARG A 69 0.43 10.76 16.98
C ARG A 69 0.06 9.57 16.09
N LEU A 70 0.63 8.43 16.42
CA LEU A 70 0.18 7.15 15.89
C LEU A 70 -1.11 6.76 16.60
N ILE A 71 -2.14 6.44 15.85
CA ILE A 71 -3.47 6.09 16.36
C ILE A 71 -3.74 4.61 16.11
N ALA A 72 -4.11 3.89 17.17
CA ALA A 72 -4.54 2.51 17.06
C ALA A 72 -5.96 2.41 16.51
N ALA A 73 -6.24 1.33 15.79
CA ALA A 73 -7.58 1.03 15.35
C ALA A 73 -8.50 0.66 16.53
N ASP A 74 -9.80 0.94 16.35
CA ASP A 74 -10.85 0.51 17.28
C ASP A 74 -11.25 -0.94 17.03
N VAL A 75 -11.17 -1.36 15.77
CA VAL A 75 -11.49 -2.72 15.33
C VAL A 75 -10.32 -3.29 14.53
N TRP A 76 -9.86 -4.43 14.97
CA TRP A 76 -8.79 -5.17 14.31
C TRP A 76 -9.36 -6.31 13.48
N ILE A 77 -8.94 -6.39 12.22
CA ILE A 77 -9.39 -7.37 11.24
C ILE A 77 -8.28 -8.39 11.04
N ASP A 78 -8.58 -9.68 11.26
CA ASP A 78 -7.57 -10.73 11.04
C ASP A 78 -7.47 -11.12 9.56
N GLN A 79 -8.58 -11.53 8.95
CA GLN A 79 -8.62 -11.98 7.55
C GLN A 79 -9.64 -11.22 6.72
N GLN A 80 -10.89 -11.20 7.17
CA GLN A 80 -11.99 -10.57 6.45
C GLN A 80 -12.99 -9.94 7.40
N LEU A 81 -13.61 -8.86 6.94
CA LEU A 81 -14.75 -8.25 7.59
C LEU A 81 -15.73 -7.76 6.52
N LYS A 82 -16.99 -8.05 6.69
CA LYS A 82 -18.07 -7.46 5.91
C LYS A 82 -18.73 -6.36 6.73
N LEU A 83 -18.80 -5.18 6.18
CA LEU A 83 -19.60 -4.07 6.71
C LEU A 83 -20.74 -3.80 5.74
N THR A 84 -21.90 -3.40 6.27
CA THR A 84 -23.05 -3.01 5.45
C THR A 84 -23.55 -1.64 5.88
N PHE A 85 -23.52 -0.65 4.97
CA PHE A 85 -24.00 0.70 5.21
C PHE A 85 -25.01 1.08 4.12
N GLY A 86 -26.20 1.55 4.52
CA GLY A 86 -27.22 1.96 3.55
C GLY A 86 -27.63 0.88 2.56
N GLY A 87 -27.52 -0.40 2.94
CA GLY A 87 -27.81 -1.54 2.06
C GLY A 87 -26.66 -1.92 1.11
N VAL A 88 -25.52 -1.22 1.17
CA VAL A 88 -24.32 -1.52 0.38
C VAL A 88 -23.35 -2.34 1.22
N ASP A 89 -22.84 -3.43 0.66
CA ASP A 89 -21.83 -4.29 1.29
C ASP A 89 -20.42 -3.86 0.92
N PHE A 90 -19.57 -3.76 1.93
CA PHE A 90 -18.14 -3.50 1.83
C PHE A 90 -17.38 -4.73 2.32
N LEU A 91 -16.72 -5.42 1.42
CA LEU A 91 -15.92 -6.61 1.73
C LEU A 91 -14.47 -6.19 1.95
N ILE A 92 -14.04 -6.19 3.20
CA ILE A 92 -12.68 -5.84 3.61
C ILE A 92 -11.89 -7.13 3.71
N THR A 93 -10.80 -7.26 2.96
CA THR A 93 -10.04 -8.50 2.89
C THR A 93 -8.55 -8.22 3.08
N ARG A 94 -7.90 -9.03 3.94
CA ARG A 94 -6.45 -9.05 4.04
C ARG A 94 -5.85 -9.69 2.80
N VAL A 95 -4.81 -9.07 2.25
CA VAL A 95 -4.05 -9.54 1.09
C VAL A 95 -2.54 -9.52 1.31
N GLY A 96 -2.11 -9.00 2.45
CA GLY A 96 -0.70 -8.98 2.85
C GLY A 96 -0.21 -10.34 3.42
N PRO A 97 1.11 -10.49 3.55
CA PRO A 97 2.11 -9.47 3.22
C PRO A 97 2.26 -9.24 1.71
N ALA A 98 2.23 -7.98 1.30
CA ALA A 98 2.37 -7.55 -0.08
C ALA A 98 3.15 -6.23 -0.15
N HIS A 99 2.51 -5.06 -0.41
CA HIS A 99 3.15 -3.75 -0.27
C HIS A 99 3.54 -3.45 1.18
N ALA A 100 2.70 -3.88 2.12
CA ALA A 100 2.96 -3.88 3.56
C ALA A 100 2.52 -5.23 4.18
N PRO A 101 2.99 -5.57 5.40
CA PRO A 101 2.59 -6.80 6.08
C PRO A 101 1.09 -6.90 6.35
N GLU A 102 0.45 -5.76 6.58
CA GLU A 102 -0.93 -5.61 7.03
C GLU A 102 -1.89 -5.12 5.93
N ASP A 103 -1.57 -5.31 4.66
CA ASP A 103 -2.39 -4.81 3.56
C ASP A 103 -3.82 -5.33 3.60
N LEU A 104 -4.75 -4.37 3.53
CA LEU A 104 -6.18 -4.58 3.31
C LEU A 104 -6.61 -3.97 1.98
N MET A 105 -7.54 -4.61 1.32
CA MET A 105 -8.33 -4.03 0.23
C MET A 105 -9.81 -4.02 0.60
N VAL A 106 -10.59 -3.14 -0.05
CA VAL A 106 -12.04 -3.06 0.14
C VAL A 106 -12.73 -3.18 -1.20
N PHE A 107 -13.58 -4.20 -1.35
CA PHE A 107 -14.38 -4.40 -2.54
C PHE A 107 -15.85 -4.12 -2.27
N VAL A 108 -16.50 -3.41 -3.17
CA VAL A 108 -17.94 -3.12 -3.17
C VAL A 108 -18.58 -3.88 -4.34
N PRO A 109 -19.13 -5.08 -4.10
CA PRO A 109 -19.58 -5.97 -5.18
C PRO A 109 -20.70 -5.40 -6.03
N SER A 110 -21.68 -4.69 -5.41
CA SER A 110 -22.80 -4.09 -6.14
C SER A 110 -22.38 -3.05 -7.18
N GLU A 111 -21.26 -2.34 -6.91
CA GLU A 111 -20.73 -1.28 -7.75
C GLU A 111 -19.52 -1.73 -8.58
N GLN A 112 -19.02 -2.96 -8.32
CA GLN A 112 -17.77 -3.47 -8.91
C GLN A 112 -16.57 -2.51 -8.67
N VAL A 113 -16.52 -1.85 -7.51
CA VAL A 113 -15.49 -0.90 -7.13
C VAL A 113 -14.54 -1.54 -6.15
N LEU A 114 -13.25 -1.44 -6.44
CA LEU A 114 -12.17 -1.86 -5.55
C LEU A 114 -11.35 -0.66 -5.08
N PHE A 115 -11.23 -0.50 -3.77
CA PHE A 115 -10.23 0.34 -3.12
C PHE A 115 -9.01 -0.54 -2.84
N ALA A 116 -7.97 -0.37 -3.65
CA ALA A 116 -6.81 -1.26 -3.65
C ALA A 116 -5.71 -0.84 -2.65
N GLY A 117 -5.79 0.38 -2.09
CA GLY A 117 -4.63 0.93 -1.37
C GLY A 117 -3.39 0.90 -2.26
N ASP A 118 -2.23 0.71 -1.66
CA ASP A 118 -0.94 0.72 -2.36
C ASP A 118 -0.60 -0.62 -3.03
N LEU A 119 -1.59 -1.50 -3.20
CA LEU A 119 -1.44 -2.67 -4.05
C LEU A 119 -1.44 -2.33 -5.54
N VAL A 120 -2.08 -1.21 -5.91
CA VAL A 120 -2.11 -0.71 -7.29
C VAL A 120 -1.64 0.73 -7.32
N PHE A 121 -0.69 1.02 -8.20
CA PHE A 121 -0.18 2.35 -8.48
C PHE A 121 -0.56 2.76 -9.91
N ARG A 122 -0.88 4.04 -10.09
CA ARG A 122 -1.24 4.57 -11.39
C ARG A 122 -0.49 5.85 -11.72
N GLY A 123 0.10 5.89 -12.93
CA GLY A 123 0.76 7.08 -13.46
C GLY A 123 2.09 7.44 -12.79
N ARG A 124 2.67 6.53 -12.03
CA ARG A 124 3.98 6.69 -11.37
C ARG A 124 4.62 5.34 -11.06
N ILE A 125 5.91 5.34 -10.80
CA ILE A 125 6.61 4.15 -10.27
C ILE A 125 6.03 3.76 -8.90
N PRO A 126 5.67 2.49 -8.67
CA PRO A 126 5.30 1.98 -7.35
C PRO A 126 6.39 2.23 -6.31
N PHE A 127 6.00 2.45 -5.07
CA PHE A 127 6.91 2.44 -3.94
C PHE A 127 6.98 1.02 -3.38
N VAL A 128 8.12 0.35 -3.56
CA VAL A 128 8.29 -1.04 -3.09
C VAL A 128 8.74 -1.08 -1.63
N GLY A 129 9.65 -0.20 -1.22
CA GLY A 129 10.10 -0.19 0.17
C GLY A 129 10.56 -1.58 0.64
N ASN A 130 10.08 -2.00 1.80
CA ASN A 130 10.33 -3.33 2.39
C ASN A 130 9.19 -4.31 2.09
N ALA A 131 8.55 -4.18 0.93
CA ALA A 131 7.44 -5.04 0.51
C ALA A 131 7.87 -6.50 0.33
N ASP A 132 6.93 -7.40 0.52
CA ASP A 132 7.05 -8.76 0.00
C ASP A 132 6.63 -8.75 -1.48
N SER A 133 7.59 -8.58 -2.36
CA SER A 133 7.32 -8.47 -3.80
C SER A 133 6.70 -9.75 -4.40
N ARG A 134 6.96 -10.93 -3.81
CA ARG A 134 6.33 -12.20 -4.21
C ARG A 134 4.88 -12.26 -3.76
N GLY A 135 4.63 -11.97 -2.47
CA GLY A 135 3.27 -11.88 -1.93
C GLY A 135 2.44 -10.81 -2.65
N TRP A 136 3.07 -9.70 -3.04
CA TRP A 136 2.39 -8.65 -3.78
C TRP A 136 1.93 -9.11 -5.18
N LEU A 137 2.73 -9.88 -5.90
CA LEU A 137 2.29 -10.49 -7.16
C LEU A 137 1.08 -11.42 -6.97
N VAL A 138 1.07 -12.21 -5.89
CA VAL A 138 -0.10 -13.04 -5.53
C VAL A 138 -1.34 -12.17 -5.23
N ALA A 139 -1.17 -11.07 -4.48
CA ALA A 139 -2.26 -10.14 -4.19
C ALA A 139 -2.85 -9.52 -5.46
N LEU A 140 -2.01 -9.17 -6.45
CA LEU A 140 -2.47 -8.66 -7.75
C LEU A 140 -3.25 -9.72 -8.55
N ASP A 141 -2.86 -10.99 -8.46
CA ASP A 141 -3.62 -12.08 -9.07
C ASP A 141 -5.01 -12.27 -8.42
N GLU A 142 -5.14 -12.08 -7.10
CA GLU A 142 -6.44 -12.09 -6.42
C GLU A 142 -7.30 -10.90 -6.82
N ILE A 143 -6.72 -9.72 -6.98
CA ILE A 143 -7.43 -8.53 -7.49
C ILE A 143 -7.97 -8.77 -8.90
N GLU A 144 -7.19 -9.36 -9.80
CA GLU A 144 -7.67 -9.69 -11.16
C GLU A 144 -8.83 -10.66 -11.16
N LYS A 145 -8.80 -11.69 -10.30
CA LYS A 145 -9.90 -12.66 -10.18
C LYS A 145 -11.22 -12.02 -9.74
N MET A 146 -11.16 -10.94 -8.96
CA MET A 146 -12.34 -10.17 -8.58
C MET A 146 -12.97 -9.43 -9.76
N ASN A 147 -12.21 -9.20 -10.83
CA ASN A 147 -12.62 -8.50 -12.05
C ASN A 147 -13.35 -7.17 -11.75
N PRO A 148 -12.72 -6.24 -11.01
CA PRO A 148 -13.37 -4.97 -10.68
C PRO A 148 -13.60 -4.13 -11.94
N GLY A 149 -14.72 -3.42 -11.98
CA GLY A 149 -15.02 -2.46 -13.05
C GLY A 149 -14.28 -1.12 -12.86
N ILE A 150 -14.01 -0.77 -11.60
CA ILE A 150 -13.28 0.45 -11.21
C ILE A 150 -12.29 0.09 -10.11
N VAL A 151 -11.07 0.62 -10.21
CA VAL A 151 -10.06 0.55 -9.14
C VAL A 151 -9.71 1.95 -8.66
N LEU A 152 -9.73 2.13 -7.34
CA LEU A 152 -9.15 3.29 -6.67
C LEU A 152 -7.79 2.87 -6.10
N PRO A 153 -6.70 3.29 -6.74
CA PRO A 153 -5.35 3.01 -6.24
C PRO A 153 -5.06 3.88 -5.02
N GLY A 154 -4.07 3.50 -4.22
CA GLY A 154 -3.58 4.34 -3.13
C GLY A 154 -2.98 5.65 -3.66
N HIS A 155 -2.30 5.58 -4.80
CA HIS A 155 -1.70 6.75 -5.48
C HIS A 155 -2.07 6.79 -6.95
N GLY A 156 -2.51 7.96 -7.41
CA GLY A 156 -2.94 8.21 -8.78
C GLY A 156 -4.45 8.43 -8.89
N ALA A 157 -4.92 8.69 -10.10
CA ALA A 157 -6.35 8.81 -10.36
C ALA A 157 -7.03 7.44 -10.34
N TYR A 158 -8.35 7.41 -10.10
CA TYR A 158 -9.11 6.16 -10.24
C TYR A 158 -8.94 5.56 -11.64
N SER A 159 -9.03 4.26 -11.74
CA SER A 159 -8.96 3.53 -13.01
C SER A 159 -10.34 3.01 -13.42
N ALA A 160 -10.75 3.37 -14.64
CA ALA A 160 -11.86 2.72 -15.36
C ALA A 160 -11.36 1.64 -16.32
N LYS A 161 -10.06 1.32 -16.27
CA LYS A 161 -9.40 0.25 -17.02
C LYS A 161 -8.50 -0.56 -16.09
N PRO A 162 -9.07 -1.19 -15.07
CA PRO A 162 -8.32 -1.90 -14.03
C PRO A 162 -7.25 -2.87 -14.57
N PRO A 163 -7.52 -3.68 -15.62
CA PRO A 163 -6.51 -4.60 -16.13
C PRO A 163 -5.19 -3.94 -16.55
N GLU A 164 -5.26 -2.73 -17.14
CA GLU A 164 -4.06 -2.02 -17.59
C GLU A 164 -3.21 -1.54 -16.40
N ASP A 165 -3.85 -0.98 -15.37
CA ASP A 165 -3.14 -0.43 -14.21
C ASP A 165 -2.63 -1.55 -13.26
N ILE A 166 -3.39 -2.64 -13.12
CA ILE A 166 -2.95 -3.83 -12.40
C ILE A 166 -1.74 -4.45 -13.10
N ALA A 167 -1.82 -4.59 -14.44
CA ALA A 167 -0.72 -5.12 -15.25
C ALA A 167 0.54 -4.25 -15.09
N PHE A 168 0.42 -2.92 -15.15
CA PHE A 168 1.56 -2.02 -14.97
C PHE A 168 2.29 -2.26 -13.65
N THR A 169 1.55 -2.33 -12.52
CA THR A 169 2.15 -2.58 -11.21
C THR A 169 2.79 -3.97 -11.16
N ARG A 170 2.13 -4.98 -11.73
CA ARG A 170 2.64 -6.36 -11.81
C ARG A 170 3.91 -6.46 -12.63
N ASP A 171 3.90 -5.86 -13.83
CA ASP A 171 5.02 -5.96 -14.78
C ASP A 171 6.26 -5.25 -14.22
N TYR A 172 6.08 -4.12 -13.55
CA TYR A 172 7.16 -3.46 -12.83
C TYR A 172 7.75 -4.33 -11.73
N LEU A 173 6.93 -4.98 -10.90
CA LEU A 173 7.40 -5.87 -9.84
C LEU A 173 8.11 -7.11 -10.41
N LYS A 174 7.56 -7.71 -11.46
CA LYS A 174 8.21 -8.82 -12.17
C LYS A 174 9.55 -8.40 -12.73
N TYR A 175 9.60 -7.25 -13.40
CA TYR A 175 10.84 -6.74 -13.97
C TYR A 175 11.92 -6.51 -12.91
N LEU A 176 11.57 -5.91 -11.76
CA LEU A 176 12.51 -5.76 -10.65
C LEU A 176 13.04 -7.12 -10.17
N ARG A 177 12.18 -8.11 -9.99
CA ARG A 177 12.58 -9.44 -9.52
C ARG A 177 13.44 -10.15 -10.55
N GLU A 178 13.04 -10.17 -11.82
CA GLU A 178 13.79 -10.82 -12.90
C GLU A 178 15.17 -10.19 -13.07
N THR A 179 15.23 -8.87 -13.08
CA THR A 179 16.48 -8.12 -13.29
C THR A 179 17.46 -8.33 -12.13
N MET A 180 16.97 -8.38 -10.88
CA MET A 180 17.84 -8.50 -9.71
C MET A 180 18.12 -9.95 -9.30
N SER A 181 17.35 -10.94 -9.78
CA SER A 181 17.43 -12.33 -9.31
C SER A 181 18.81 -12.96 -9.45
N SER A 182 19.40 -12.87 -10.63
CA SER A 182 20.70 -13.53 -10.88
C SER A 182 21.78 -12.98 -9.96
N ALA A 183 21.89 -11.66 -9.88
CA ALA A 183 22.87 -11.00 -9.02
C ALA A 183 22.64 -11.30 -7.53
N ALA A 184 21.38 -11.29 -7.09
CA ALA A 184 21.04 -11.58 -5.71
C ALA A 184 21.42 -13.01 -5.30
N LEU A 185 21.11 -14.01 -6.13
CA LEU A 185 21.40 -15.41 -5.88
C LEU A 185 22.89 -15.72 -5.95
N ASN A 186 23.63 -15.06 -6.83
CA ASN A 186 25.07 -15.22 -6.97
C ASN A 186 25.89 -14.38 -5.98
N LEU A 187 25.24 -13.49 -5.21
CA LEU A 187 25.87 -12.50 -4.35
C LEU A 187 26.76 -11.52 -5.13
N ASP A 188 26.41 -11.24 -6.40
CA ASP A 188 27.08 -10.26 -7.22
C ASP A 188 26.76 -8.82 -6.73
N PRO A 189 27.64 -7.82 -6.95
CA PRO A 189 27.39 -6.47 -6.47
C PRO A 189 26.10 -5.88 -7.06
N PHE A 190 25.21 -5.36 -6.21
CA PHE A 190 23.98 -4.70 -6.62
C PHE A 190 24.20 -3.57 -7.66
N GLU A 191 25.24 -2.77 -7.45
CA GLU A 191 25.52 -1.60 -8.32
C GLU A 191 25.78 -2.03 -9.77
N GLU A 192 26.45 -3.15 -9.96
CA GLU A 192 26.75 -3.69 -11.29
C GLU A 192 25.47 -4.20 -11.95
N ALA A 193 24.66 -4.96 -11.21
CA ALA A 193 23.38 -5.46 -11.69
C ALA A 193 22.41 -4.32 -12.06
N TYR A 194 22.31 -3.30 -11.20
CA TYR A 194 21.47 -2.15 -11.44
C TYR A 194 21.92 -1.33 -12.67
N ALA A 195 23.22 -1.15 -12.85
CA ALA A 195 23.80 -0.40 -13.96
C ALA A 195 23.67 -1.12 -15.32
N GLN A 196 23.59 -2.46 -15.32
CA GLN A 196 23.42 -3.28 -16.52
C GLN A 196 21.95 -3.43 -16.94
N ALA A 197 21.01 -3.10 -16.05
CA ALA A 197 19.58 -3.23 -16.32
C ALA A 197 19.10 -2.18 -17.32
N ASP A 198 18.18 -2.57 -18.20
CA ASP A 198 17.52 -1.66 -19.14
C ASP A 198 16.29 -1.03 -18.49
N TRP A 199 16.40 0.22 -18.07
CA TRP A 199 15.31 0.96 -17.45
C TRP A 199 14.48 1.79 -18.42
N SER A 200 14.68 1.65 -19.75
CA SER A 200 14.08 2.51 -20.77
C SER A 200 12.54 2.54 -20.73
N GLU A 201 11.90 1.47 -20.30
CA GLU A 201 10.44 1.39 -20.15
C GLU A 201 9.93 2.25 -18.97
N TYR A 202 10.75 2.41 -17.92
CA TYR A 202 10.33 3.02 -16.65
C TYR A 202 10.96 4.39 -16.39
N GLU A 203 12.10 4.72 -17.00
CA GLU A 203 12.88 5.91 -16.68
C GLU A 203 12.14 7.24 -16.90
N GLY A 204 11.17 7.27 -17.81
CA GLY A 204 10.30 8.40 -18.08
C GLY A 204 9.15 8.59 -17.07
N MET A 205 8.92 7.60 -16.20
CA MET A 205 7.80 7.63 -15.27
C MET A 205 8.04 8.59 -14.09
N PRO A 206 6.99 9.27 -13.60
CA PRO A 206 7.08 10.03 -12.36
C PRO A 206 7.67 9.20 -11.22
N LEU A 207 8.52 9.82 -10.42
CA LEU A 207 9.24 9.25 -9.27
C LEU A 207 10.28 8.18 -9.62
N PHE A 208 10.57 7.89 -10.89
CA PHE A 208 11.62 6.93 -11.24
C PHE A 208 12.95 7.27 -10.56
N LYS A 209 13.43 8.50 -10.73
CA LYS A 209 14.71 8.94 -10.14
C LYS A 209 14.73 8.89 -8.61
N ALA A 210 13.58 9.05 -7.97
CA ALA A 210 13.47 9.06 -6.52
C ALA A 210 13.34 7.65 -5.91
N ALA A 211 12.69 6.72 -6.62
CA ALA A 211 12.29 5.43 -6.03
C ALA A 211 12.95 4.21 -6.66
N ASN A 212 13.20 4.21 -7.98
CA ASN A 212 13.53 2.97 -8.71
C ASN A 212 14.77 2.26 -8.18
N ARG A 213 15.87 3.00 -7.92
CA ARG A 213 17.09 2.37 -7.40
C ARG A 213 16.90 1.76 -6.02
N MET A 214 16.15 2.42 -5.15
CA MET A 214 15.82 1.90 -3.83
C MET A 214 14.89 0.68 -3.93
N ASN A 215 13.90 0.73 -4.80
CA ASN A 215 13.01 -0.41 -5.08
C ASN A 215 13.79 -1.64 -5.54
N ALA A 216 14.67 -1.46 -6.53
CA ALA A 216 15.53 -2.54 -7.04
C ALA A 216 16.45 -3.11 -5.95
N TYR A 217 17.03 -2.23 -5.11
CA TYR A 217 17.89 -2.66 -4.00
C TYR A 217 17.13 -3.48 -2.95
N ASN A 218 15.94 -3.03 -2.57
CA ASN A 218 15.13 -3.74 -1.61
C ASN A 218 14.64 -5.10 -2.14
N VAL A 219 14.30 -5.18 -3.43
CA VAL A 219 13.98 -6.46 -4.08
C VAL A 219 15.21 -7.37 -4.14
N TYR A 220 16.38 -6.84 -4.47
CA TYR A 220 17.64 -7.59 -4.45
C TYR A 220 17.90 -8.20 -3.06
N LEU A 221 17.78 -7.41 -1.98
CA LEU A 221 17.96 -7.90 -0.61
C LEU A 221 16.88 -8.92 -0.21
N SER A 222 15.63 -8.70 -0.62
CA SER A 222 14.52 -9.63 -0.37
C SER A 222 14.79 -11.01 -0.99
N ILE A 223 15.29 -11.05 -2.23
CA ILE A 223 15.62 -12.29 -2.92
C ILE A 223 16.77 -13.04 -2.22
N GLN A 224 17.75 -12.31 -1.69
CA GLN A 224 18.84 -12.94 -0.91
C GLN A 224 18.36 -13.60 0.39
N ALA A 225 17.22 -13.15 0.92
CA ALA A 225 16.64 -13.66 2.15
C ALA A 225 15.62 -14.80 1.93
N GLU A 226 15.22 -15.08 0.68
CA GLU A 226 14.32 -16.18 0.31
C GLU A 226 15.04 -17.53 0.31
#